data_7c95d48f201d9c0001d4c4033242cfe2
#
_entry.id   7c95d48f201d9c0001d4c4033242cfe2
#
_cell.length_a   1.000
_cell.length_b   1.000
_cell.length_c   1.000
_cell.angle_alpha   90.00
_cell.angle_beta   90.00
_cell.angle_gamma   90.00
#
_symmetry.space_group_name_H-M   'P 1'
#
loop_
_entity.id
_entity.type
_entity.pdbx_description
1 polymer ?
#
loop_
_entity_poly.entity_id
_entity_poly.type
_entity_poly.pdbx_seq_one_letter_code
_entity_poly.pdbx_strand_id
1 'polypeptide(L)'
;MIIANPIYDVVFKRLMENEKVAKFFISTLLEQSVEAIEIKPQEFTYTNELAGIAVFRLDFIATIKNDSGEYKKVLIEIQKAKNPIDLMRFRNYLAEQYKKEDKINNENAILPITTIYILGFTLPEIETPCIKVERNYKDLINKTILLKKSEFVEKLTHDSFVVQVERITDRYQTKLDKLLSVFEQRNFTDNREITKNFAHEPDIDELKTITDILHYVGTDPEERKQIEIEQEAWRTINAMFEEKERKYQQELEEQRQELEEQKQELNEKKQELEEQKQALHEKDKLIEELLRKLNEKK
;
A
#
# COMPACT_ATOMS: atom_id res chain seq x y z
N MET A 1 18.04 -24.12 -1.72
CA MET A 1 18.93 -23.20 -0.96
C MET A 1 18.10 -22.42 0.04
N ILE A 2 18.57 -22.24 1.29
CA ILE A 2 17.88 -21.37 2.26
C ILE A 2 18.29 -19.93 2.00
N ILE A 3 17.32 -19.02 1.91
CA ILE A 3 17.56 -17.58 1.71
C ILE A 3 16.72 -16.77 2.71
N ALA A 4 17.20 -15.57 3.06
CA ALA A 4 16.43 -14.61 3.84
C ALA A 4 15.22 -14.07 3.03
N ASN A 5 14.15 -13.76 3.70
CA ASN A 5 12.96 -13.15 3.07
C ASN A 5 13.23 -11.66 2.76
N PRO A 6 13.26 -11.25 1.48
CA PRO A 6 13.64 -9.89 1.10
C PRO A 6 12.57 -8.83 1.34
N ILE A 7 11.42 -9.19 1.94
CA ILE A 7 10.41 -8.20 2.34
C ILE A 7 10.79 -7.47 3.65
N TYR A 8 11.79 -7.97 4.38
CA TYR A 8 12.34 -7.27 5.53
C TYR A 8 13.25 -6.13 5.09
N ASP A 9 13.10 -4.96 5.69
CA ASP A 9 13.85 -3.74 5.33
C ASP A 9 15.35 -3.96 5.44
N VAL A 10 15.81 -4.63 6.50
CA VAL A 10 17.24 -4.95 6.70
C VAL A 10 17.77 -5.87 5.60
N VAL A 11 16.98 -6.81 5.11
CA VAL A 11 17.35 -7.73 4.03
C VAL A 11 17.38 -7.01 2.70
N PHE A 12 16.36 -6.22 2.40
CA PHE A 12 16.28 -5.45 1.17
C PHE A 12 17.41 -4.41 1.07
N LYS A 13 17.78 -3.79 2.19
CA LYS A 13 18.94 -2.89 2.28
C LYS A 13 20.19 -3.58 1.80
N ARG A 14 20.46 -4.79 2.28
CA ARG A 14 21.64 -5.59 1.85
C ARG A 14 21.65 -5.87 0.35
N LEU A 15 20.49 -6.12 -0.24
CA LEU A 15 20.38 -6.26 -1.69
C LEU A 15 20.72 -4.96 -2.42
N MET A 16 20.15 -3.84 -1.96
CA MET A 16 20.32 -2.55 -2.62
C MET A 16 21.72 -1.93 -2.42
N GLU A 17 22.46 -2.32 -1.40
CA GLU A 17 23.87 -1.96 -1.20
C GLU A 17 24.78 -2.52 -2.31
N ASN A 18 24.36 -3.57 -3.01
CA ASN A 18 25.07 -4.11 -4.16
C ASN A 18 24.60 -3.42 -5.46
N GLU A 19 25.47 -2.61 -6.07
CA GLU A 19 25.14 -1.83 -7.27
C GLU A 19 24.64 -2.70 -8.44
N LYS A 20 25.26 -3.88 -8.65
CA LYS A 20 24.85 -4.81 -9.73
C LYS A 20 23.43 -5.33 -9.50
N VAL A 21 23.12 -5.70 -8.25
CA VAL A 21 21.79 -6.16 -7.85
C VAL A 21 20.76 -5.04 -7.99
N ALA A 22 21.08 -3.86 -7.50
CA ALA A 22 20.22 -2.70 -7.57
C ALA A 22 19.90 -2.28 -9.02
N LYS A 23 20.91 -2.27 -9.89
CA LYS A 23 20.73 -2.04 -11.33
C LYS A 23 19.82 -3.10 -11.95
N PHE A 24 20.06 -4.37 -11.65
CA PHE A 24 19.24 -5.46 -12.16
C PHE A 24 17.80 -5.36 -11.68
N PHE A 25 17.58 -5.09 -10.38
CA PHE A 25 16.26 -4.92 -9.79
C PHE A 25 15.47 -3.80 -10.47
N ILE A 26 16.05 -2.60 -10.52
CA ILE A 26 15.37 -1.43 -11.07
C ILE A 26 15.17 -1.57 -12.58
N SER A 27 16.20 -2.00 -13.33
CA SER A 27 16.09 -2.15 -14.78
C SER A 27 15.05 -3.18 -15.19
N THR A 28 14.94 -4.28 -14.43
CA THR A 28 13.97 -5.35 -14.70
C THR A 28 12.54 -4.89 -14.43
N LEU A 29 12.29 -4.19 -13.31
CA LEU A 29 10.96 -3.67 -12.99
C LEU A 29 10.53 -2.55 -13.92
N LEU A 30 11.44 -1.62 -14.24
CA LEU A 30 11.12 -0.49 -15.12
C LEU A 30 11.09 -0.88 -16.61
N GLU A 31 11.53 -2.09 -16.97
CA GLU A 31 11.74 -2.53 -18.36
C GLU A 31 12.61 -1.54 -19.16
N GLN A 32 13.60 -0.95 -18.49
CA GLN A 32 14.51 0.05 -19.04
C GLN A 32 15.95 -0.29 -18.70
N SER A 33 16.87 -0.02 -19.60
CA SER A 33 18.29 -0.11 -19.31
C SER A 33 18.71 0.98 -18.33
N VAL A 34 19.59 0.62 -17.38
CA VAL A 34 20.15 1.52 -16.37
C VAL A 34 21.67 1.53 -16.53
N GLU A 35 22.20 2.61 -17.11
CA GLU A 35 23.66 2.81 -17.28
C GLU A 35 24.35 3.04 -15.94
N ALA A 36 23.81 3.96 -15.14
CA ALA A 36 24.36 4.32 -13.83
C ALA A 36 23.24 4.43 -12.78
N ILE A 37 23.61 4.16 -11.53
CA ILE A 37 22.73 4.23 -10.39
C ILE A 37 23.47 4.81 -9.18
N GLU A 38 22.82 5.72 -8.48
CA GLU A 38 23.20 6.19 -7.15
C GLU A 38 22.05 5.90 -6.20
N ILE A 39 22.29 5.11 -5.16
CA ILE A 39 21.30 4.74 -4.16
C ILE A 39 21.59 5.45 -2.85
N LYS A 40 20.57 6.07 -2.29
CA LYS A 40 20.61 6.68 -0.96
C LYS A 40 19.52 6.05 -0.10
N PRO A 41 19.89 5.27 0.92
CA PRO A 41 18.92 4.85 1.92
C PRO A 41 18.40 6.09 2.65
N GLN A 42 17.09 6.16 2.87
CA GLN A 42 16.47 7.20 3.70
C GLN A 42 15.95 6.53 4.96
N GLU A 43 16.57 6.84 6.09
CA GLU A 43 16.12 6.35 7.39
C GLU A 43 15.08 7.33 7.94
N PHE A 44 13.84 6.87 8.09
CA PHE A 44 12.81 7.57 8.84
C PHE A 44 12.54 6.82 10.14
N THR A 45 12.73 7.53 11.25
CA THR A 45 12.31 7.03 12.56
C THR A 45 10.88 7.51 12.79
N TYR A 46 9.92 6.61 12.70
CA TYR A 46 8.57 6.86 13.16
C TYR A 46 8.47 6.45 14.62
N THR A 47 8.31 7.42 15.50
CA THR A 47 7.98 7.15 16.90
C THR A 47 6.47 7.10 17.02
N ASN A 48 5.91 5.92 17.25
CA ASN A 48 4.51 5.82 17.66
C ASN A 48 4.44 6.28 19.11
N GLU A 49 4.02 7.53 19.33
CA GLU A 49 3.93 8.14 20.68
C GLU A 49 3.02 7.35 21.63
N LEU A 50 2.01 6.65 21.07
CA LEU A 50 1.08 5.80 21.84
C LEU A 50 1.70 4.48 22.29
N ALA A 51 2.70 3.96 21.56
CA ALA A 51 3.32 2.67 21.84
C ALA A 51 4.72 2.78 22.44
N GLY A 52 5.35 3.96 22.41
CA GLY A 52 6.74 4.15 22.81
C GLY A 52 7.75 3.37 21.95
N ILE A 53 7.33 2.90 20.77
CA ILE A 53 8.14 2.08 19.88
C ILE A 53 8.61 2.94 18.70
N ALA A 54 9.92 3.05 18.52
CA ALA A 54 10.50 3.62 17.31
C ALA A 54 10.60 2.53 16.24
N VAL A 55 9.90 2.72 15.13
CA VAL A 55 9.98 1.84 13.96
C VAL A 55 10.88 2.50 12.94
N PHE A 56 11.98 1.84 12.64
CA PHE A 56 12.84 2.23 11.54
C PHE A 56 12.22 1.70 10.25
N ARG A 57 12.03 2.57 9.27
CA ARG A 57 11.67 2.22 7.91
C ARG A 57 12.66 2.83 6.97
N LEU A 58 13.10 2.02 6.03
CA LEU A 58 14.02 2.41 4.99
C LEU A 58 13.24 2.54 3.69
N ASP A 59 13.06 3.79 3.25
CA ASP A 59 12.69 4.06 1.88
C ASP A 59 13.97 4.24 1.07
N PHE A 60 14.00 3.77 -0.17
CA PHE A 60 15.16 3.89 -1.02
C PHE A 60 14.92 4.91 -2.11
N ILE A 61 15.89 5.79 -2.29
CA ILE A 61 15.94 6.69 -3.45
C ILE A 61 17.09 6.23 -4.34
N ALA A 62 16.76 5.97 -5.59
CA ALA A 62 17.76 5.75 -6.62
C ALA A 62 17.70 6.89 -7.64
N THR A 63 18.81 7.51 -7.94
CA THR A 63 18.98 8.33 -9.15
C THR A 63 19.57 7.43 -10.21
N ILE A 64 18.83 7.23 -11.30
CA ILE A 64 19.26 6.40 -12.42
C ILE A 64 19.52 7.26 -13.65
N LYS A 65 20.47 6.80 -14.48
CA LYS A 65 20.73 7.31 -15.82
C LYS A 65 20.46 6.19 -16.82
N ASN A 66 19.62 6.44 -17.82
CA ASN A 66 19.38 5.48 -18.89
C ASN A 66 20.41 5.59 -20.02
N ASP A 67 20.35 4.68 -20.99
CA ASP A 67 21.29 4.66 -22.14
C ASP A 67 21.13 5.90 -23.05
N SER A 68 20.01 6.62 -22.98
CA SER A 68 19.81 7.90 -23.68
C SER A 68 20.44 9.08 -22.95
N GLY A 69 21.06 8.85 -21.78
CA GLY A 69 21.66 9.89 -20.95
C GLY A 69 20.67 10.66 -20.06
N GLU A 70 19.41 10.28 -20.05
CA GLU A 70 18.37 10.91 -19.24
C GLU A 70 18.42 10.40 -17.80
N TYR A 71 18.25 11.34 -16.86
CA TYR A 71 18.20 11.05 -15.44
C TYR A 71 16.76 10.97 -14.93
N LYS A 72 16.54 10.05 -14.01
CA LYS A 72 15.26 9.85 -13.34
C LYS A 72 15.47 9.49 -11.87
N LYS A 73 14.56 9.92 -11.01
CA LYS A 73 14.50 9.51 -9.60
C LYS A 73 13.53 8.35 -9.44
N VAL A 74 13.97 7.29 -8.80
CA VAL A 74 13.17 6.11 -8.47
C VAL A 74 13.03 6.03 -6.96
N LEU A 75 11.81 6.02 -6.46
CA LEU A 75 11.49 5.84 -5.05
C LEU A 75 10.98 4.41 -4.85
N ILE A 76 11.59 3.69 -3.92
CA ILE A 76 11.22 2.30 -3.63
C ILE A 76 10.71 2.24 -2.21
N GLU A 77 9.48 1.76 -2.04
CA GLU A 77 8.80 1.56 -0.75
C GLU A 77 8.46 0.09 -0.57
N ILE A 78 8.82 -0.46 0.59
CA ILE A 78 8.37 -1.79 1.02
C ILE A 78 7.30 -1.59 2.08
N GLN A 79 6.11 -2.11 1.81
CA GLN A 79 4.98 -2.01 2.73
C GLN A 79 4.50 -3.40 3.13
N LYS A 80 4.89 -3.84 4.34
CA LYS A 80 4.65 -5.20 4.81
C LYS A 80 3.20 -5.47 5.21
N ALA A 81 2.49 -4.47 5.71
CA ALA A 81 1.09 -4.58 6.13
C ALA A 81 0.23 -3.47 5.54
N LYS A 82 -1.06 -3.77 5.33
CA LYS A 82 -2.04 -2.78 4.85
C LYS A 82 -2.43 -1.85 6.00
N ASN A 83 -1.78 -0.69 6.07
CA ASN A 83 -2.05 0.30 7.09
C ASN A 83 -2.28 1.67 6.46
N PRO A 84 -3.41 2.36 6.75
CA PRO A 84 -3.67 3.71 6.24
C PRO A 84 -2.60 4.73 6.60
N ILE A 85 -1.97 4.59 7.76
CA ILE A 85 -0.88 5.48 8.22
C ILE A 85 0.32 5.39 7.27
N ASP A 86 0.65 4.19 6.79
CA ASP A 86 1.77 3.98 5.90
C ASP A 86 1.56 4.64 4.54
N LEU A 87 0.34 4.59 4.01
CA LEU A 87 0.00 5.31 2.79
C LEU A 87 0.18 6.83 2.96
N MET A 88 -0.28 7.39 4.08
CA MET A 88 -0.11 8.84 4.36
C MET A 88 1.35 9.20 4.54
N ARG A 89 2.13 8.37 5.21
CA ARG A 89 3.58 8.54 5.38
C ARG A 89 4.27 8.57 4.01
N PHE A 90 3.98 7.60 3.15
CA PHE A 90 4.56 7.57 1.81
C PHE A 90 4.17 8.80 0.97
N ARG A 91 2.90 9.23 1.03
CA ARG A 91 2.45 10.45 0.33
C ARG A 91 3.19 11.69 0.80
N ASN A 92 3.42 11.83 2.10
CA ASN A 92 4.21 12.94 2.66
C ASN A 92 5.66 12.88 2.17
N TYR A 93 6.25 11.69 2.18
CA TYR A 93 7.58 11.47 1.66
C TYR A 93 7.70 11.81 0.17
N LEU A 94 6.78 11.33 -0.65
CA LEU A 94 6.70 11.66 -2.07
C LEU A 94 6.57 13.17 -2.30
N ALA A 95 5.74 13.86 -1.50
CA ALA A 95 5.61 15.31 -1.57
C ALA A 95 6.93 16.04 -1.24
N GLU A 96 7.69 15.55 -0.26
CA GLU A 96 9.03 16.08 0.04
C GLU A 96 10.00 15.88 -1.13
N GLN A 97 9.92 14.74 -1.84
CA GLN A 97 10.77 14.52 -3.01
C GLN A 97 10.40 15.42 -4.20
N TYR A 98 9.13 15.78 -4.34
CA TYR A 98 8.70 16.77 -5.34
C TYR A 98 9.19 18.19 -5.05
N LYS A 99 9.43 18.54 -3.78
CA LYS A 99 9.96 19.85 -3.38
C LYS A 99 11.47 19.96 -3.56
N LYS A 100 12.19 18.83 -3.58
CA LYS A 100 13.65 18.83 -3.62
C LYS A 100 14.16 19.01 -5.04
N GLU A 101 15.12 19.92 -5.20
CA GLU A 101 16.01 19.95 -6.35
C GLU A 101 17.07 18.85 -6.21
N ASP A 102 17.36 18.18 -7.30
CA ASP A 102 18.43 17.22 -7.40
C ASP A 102 19.70 17.89 -7.93
N LYS A 103 20.84 17.26 -7.75
CA LYS A 103 22.11 17.71 -8.32
C LYS A 103 22.61 16.69 -9.31
N ILE A 104 22.73 17.10 -10.57
CA ILE A 104 23.34 16.31 -11.63
C ILE A 104 24.55 17.09 -12.14
N ASN A 105 25.73 16.50 -12.08
CA ASN A 105 27.00 17.13 -12.47
C ASN A 105 27.21 18.50 -11.80
N ASN A 106 26.84 18.66 -10.51
CA ASN A 106 26.88 19.89 -9.72
C ASN A 106 25.88 20.99 -10.16
N GLU A 107 24.99 20.72 -11.09
CA GLU A 107 23.91 21.63 -11.50
C GLU A 107 22.57 21.19 -10.86
N ASN A 108 21.77 22.17 -10.48
CA ASN A 108 20.41 21.89 -9.96
C ASN A 108 19.52 21.39 -11.08
N ALA A 109 18.80 20.31 -10.82
CA ALA A 109 17.89 19.69 -11.78
C ALA A 109 16.60 19.27 -11.08
N ILE A 110 15.49 19.25 -11.80
CA ILE A 110 14.24 18.63 -11.40
C ILE A 110 14.12 17.33 -12.20
N LEU A 111 14.15 16.19 -11.52
CA LEU A 111 14.07 14.89 -12.16
C LEU A 111 12.64 14.36 -12.20
N PRO A 112 12.23 13.69 -13.29
CA PRO A 112 11.01 12.89 -13.29
C PRO A 112 11.09 11.81 -12.20
N ILE A 113 9.95 11.55 -11.53
CA ILE A 113 9.86 10.56 -10.47
C ILE A 113 9.16 9.31 -11.00
N THR A 114 9.62 8.15 -10.56
CA THR A 114 8.94 6.86 -10.69
C THR A 114 8.92 6.20 -9.33
N THR A 115 7.82 5.53 -8.98
CA THR A 115 7.69 4.84 -7.69
C THR A 115 7.59 3.34 -7.90
N ILE A 116 8.20 2.58 -6.99
CA ILE A 116 8.08 1.12 -6.91
C ILE A 116 7.55 0.79 -5.51
N TYR A 117 6.39 0.13 -5.47
CA TYR A 117 5.78 -0.38 -4.23
C TYR A 117 5.92 -1.89 -4.18
N ILE A 118 6.51 -2.40 -3.11
CA ILE A 118 6.55 -3.83 -2.81
C ILE A 118 5.60 -4.07 -1.64
N LEU A 119 4.47 -4.73 -1.93
CA LEU A 119 3.40 -4.95 -0.98
C LEU A 119 3.45 -6.37 -0.42
N GLY A 120 3.54 -6.50 0.91
CA GLY A 120 3.40 -7.76 1.64
C GLY A 120 1.96 -8.18 1.89
N PHE A 121 1.02 -7.59 1.16
CA PHE A 121 -0.41 -7.90 1.21
C PHE A 121 -1.01 -7.81 -0.20
N THR A 122 -2.21 -8.35 -0.36
CA THR A 122 -2.92 -8.33 -1.64
C THR A 122 -3.89 -7.15 -1.76
N LEU A 123 -4.05 -6.65 -2.99
CA LEU A 123 -5.12 -5.74 -3.38
C LEU A 123 -6.27 -6.59 -3.94
N PRO A 124 -7.48 -6.53 -3.35
CA PRO A 124 -8.60 -7.41 -3.76
C PRO A 124 -8.99 -7.27 -5.22
N GLU A 125 -8.86 -6.06 -5.76
CA GLU A 125 -9.27 -5.71 -7.12
C GLU A 125 -8.24 -6.10 -8.19
N ILE A 126 -7.01 -6.52 -7.79
CA ILE A 126 -5.89 -6.77 -8.68
C ILE A 126 -5.34 -8.16 -8.41
N GLU A 127 -5.50 -9.06 -9.38
CA GLU A 127 -5.09 -10.47 -9.23
C GLU A 127 -3.65 -10.75 -9.69
N THR A 128 -3.02 -9.83 -10.41
CA THR A 128 -1.66 -10.01 -10.95
C THR A 128 -0.59 -9.66 -9.92
N PRO A 129 0.57 -10.36 -9.94
CA PRO A 129 1.65 -10.11 -8.99
C PRO A 129 2.37 -8.77 -9.21
N CYS A 130 2.37 -8.25 -10.44
CA CYS A 130 3.06 -7.00 -10.77
C CYS A 130 2.26 -6.20 -11.79
N ILE A 131 2.07 -4.92 -11.51
CA ILE A 131 1.41 -3.98 -12.43
C ILE A 131 2.23 -2.71 -12.59
N LYS A 132 2.06 -2.08 -13.75
CA LYS A 132 2.55 -0.74 -14.03
C LYS A 132 1.36 0.20 -14.18
N VAL A 133 1.38 1.32 -13.49
CA VAL A 133 0.43 2.41 -13.64
C VAL A 133 1.08 3.48 -14.50
N GLU A 134 0.60 3.61 -15.73
CA GLU A 134 1.14 4.54 -16.72
C GLU A 134 0.23 5.73 -16.94
N ARG A 135 0.85 6.86 -17.24
CA ARG A 135 0.14 8.06 -17.68
C ARG A 135 0.03 8.10 -19.19
N ASN A 136 -1.17 8.33 -19.67
CA ASN A 136 -1.43 8.59 -21.09
C ASN A 136 -1.97 10.01 -21.26
N TYR A 137 -1.45 10.74 -22.24
CA TYR A 137 -1.98 12.05 -22.60
C TYR A 137 -3.14 11.85 -23.55
N LYS A 138 -4.29 12.42 -23.21
CA LYS A 138 -5.47 12.39 -24.05
C LYS A 138 -5.77 13.80 -24.54
N ASP A 139 -5.77 13.99 -25.86
CA ASP A 139 -6.32 15.21 -26.46
C ASP A 139 -7.84 15.24 -26.16
N LEU A 140 -8.26 16.24 -25.40
CA LEU A 140 -9.66 16.38 -25.00
C LEU A 140 -10.56 16.91 -26.13
N ILE A 141 -9.98 17.50 -27.16
CA ILE A 141 -10.71 18.01 -28.34
C ILE A 141 -10.97 16.85 -29.31
N ASN A 142 -9.90 16.21 -29.76
CA ASN A 142 -9.98 15.15 -30.76
C ASN A 142 -10.20 13.73 -30.15
N LYS A 143 -10.17 13.60 -28.83
CA LYS A 143 -10.34 12.33 -28.08
C LYS A 143 -9.29 11.26 -28.38
N THR A 144 -8.15 11.65 -28.93
CA THR A 144 -7.04 10.76 -29.29
C THR A 144 -5.99 10.67 -28.20
N ILE A 145 -5.23 9.57 -28.19
CA ILE A 145 -4.05 9.43 -27.32
C ILE A 145 -2.84 10.08 -28.01
N LEU A 146 -2.13 10.92 -27.27
CA LEU A 146 -0.90 11.55 -27.75
C LEU A 146 0.29 10.64 -27.44
N LEU A 147 1.05 10.28 -28.45
CA LEU A 147 2.26 9.46 -28.31
C LEU A 147 3.46 10.26 -27.81
N LYS A 148 3.50 11.56 -28.14
CA LYS A 148 4.61 12.44 -27.75
C LYS A 148 4.39 12.95 -26.35
N LYS A 149 5.34 12.68 -25.46
CA LYS A 149 5.32 13.13 -24.07
C LYS A 149 6.05 14.48 -23.94
N SER A 150 5.63 15.27 -22.94
CA SER A 150 6.23 16.57 -22.60
C SER A 150 7.06 16.43 -21.33
N GLU A 151 8.30 16.89 -21.36
CA GLU A 151 9.17 16.91 -20.18
C GLU A 151 8.53 17.65 -18.99
N PHE A 152 7.84 18.74 -19.25
CA PHE A 152 7.12 19.49 -18.22
C PHE A 152 6.07 18.62 -17.52
N VAL A 153 5.24 17.90 -18.28
CA VAL A 153 4.18 17.05 -17.72
C VAL A 153 4.77 15.83 -17.00
N GLU A 154 5.86 15.26 -17.55
CA GLU A 154 6.55 14.13 -16.90
C GLU A 154 7.12 14.48 -15.52
N LYS A 155 7.47 15.74 -15.29
CA LYS A 155 7.94 16.24 -13.98
C LYS A 155 6.82 16.61 -13.01
N LEU A 156 5.57 16.79 -13.47
CA LEU A 156 4.43 17.13 -12.61
C LEU A 156 3.82 15.94 -11.89
N THR A 157 3.96 14.75 -12.45
CA THR A 157 3.36 13.51 -11.92
C THR A 157 4.35 12.36 -12.08
N HIS A 158 3.97 11.14 -11.68
CA HIS A 158 4.86 9.98 -11.75
C HIS A 158 4.13 8.74 -12.26
N ASP A 159 4.89 7.79 -12.79
CA ASP A 159 4.47 6.42 -13.03
C ASP A 159 4.77 5.57 -11.81
N SER A 160 3.99 4.51 -11.61
CA SER A 160 4.14 3.63 -10.46
C SER A 160 4.21 2.18 -10.89
N PHE A 161 5.03 1.40 -10.18
CA PHE A 161 5.07 -0.05 -10.27
C PHE A 161 4.64 -0.63 -8.94
N VAL A 162 3.77 -1.63 -8.96
CA VAL A 162 3.26 -2.26 -7.75
C VAL A 162 3.50 -3.75 -7.84
N VAL A 163 4.21 -4.30 -6.86
CA VAL A 163 4.49 -5.73 -6.72
C VAL A 163 3.73 -6.25 -5.50
N GLN A 164 2.88 -7.25 -5.69
CA GLN A 164 2.17 -7.96 -4.62
C GLN A 164 2.88 -9.30 -4.36
N VAL A 165 3.71 -9.38 -3.33
CA VAL A 165 4.59 -10.54 -3.13
C VAL A 165 3.82 -11.84 -2.84
N GLU A 166 2.65 -11.76 -2.23
CA GLU A 166 1.78 -12.91 -1.96
C GLU A 166 1.14 -13.51 -3.23
N ARG A 167 1.08 -12.73 -4.32
CA ARG A 167 0.56 -13.20 -5.61
C ARG A 167 1.63 -13.75 -6.54
N ILE A 168 2.90 -13.69 -6.14
CA ILE A 168 3.97 -14.27 -6.93
C ILE A 168 3.82 -15.80 -6.96
N THR A 169 3.81 -16.35 -8.16
CA THR A 169 3.74 -17.79 -8.40
C THR A 169 5.14 -18.36 -8.68
N ASP A 170 5.24 -19.68 -8.82
CA ASP A 170 6.48 -20.38 -9.16
C ASP A 170 6.93 -20.24 -10.64
N ARG A 171 6.35 -19.28 -11.36
CA ARG A 171 6.76 -18.94 -12.72
C ARG A 171 8.20 -18.44 -12.74
N TYR A 172 9.03 -19.01 -13.65
CA TYR A 172 10.46 -18.75 -13.72
C TYR A 172 10.97 -18.69 -15.17
N GLN A 173 10.30 -17.91 -16.02
CA GLN A 173 10.60 -17.88 -17.46
C GLN A 173 11.30 -16.59 -17.91
N THR A 174 10.80 -15.46 -17.49
CA THR A 174 11.34 -14.15 -17.87
C THR A 174 12.30 -13.61 -16.80
N LYS A 175 13.07 -12.57 -17.13
CA LYS A 175 13.93 -11.87 -16.14
C LYS A 175 13.10 -11.35 -14.97
N LEU A 176 11.89 -10.85 -15.25
CA LEU A 176 10.97 -10.38 -14.21
C LEU A 176 10.50 -11.53 -13.32
N ASP A 177 10.08 -12.67 -13.89
CA ASP A 177 9.71 -13.84 -13.11
C ASP A 177 10.85 -14.29 -12.18
N LYS A 178 12.07 -14.33 -12.70
CA LYS A 178 13.28 -14.72 -11.94
C LYS A 178 13.58 -13.73 -10.81
N LEU A 179 13.46 -12.43 -11.06
CA LEU A 179 13.61 -11.42 -10.02
C LEU A 179 12.50 -11.58 -8.96
N LEU A 180 11.25 -11.69 -9.37
CA LEU A 180 10.12 -11.80 -8.45
C LEU A 180 10.16 -13.09 -7.62
N SER A 181 10.72 -14.19 -8.14
CA SER A 181 10.78 -15.49 -7.43
C SER A 181 11.48 -15.41 -6.06
N VAL A 182 12.44 -14.48 -5.89
CA VAL A 182 13.09 -14.29 -4.58
C VAL A 182 12.19 -13.64 -3.55
N PHE A 183 11.12 -12.95 -3.99
CA PHE A 183 10.11 -12.31 -3.12
C PHE A 183 8.89 -13.18 -2.85
N GLU A 184 8.79 -14.37 -3.47
CA GLU A 184 7.68 -15.28 -3.25
C GLU A 184 7.50 -15.61 -1.76
N GLN A 185 6.28 -15.54 -1.24
CA GLN A 185 5.96 -15.71 0.19
C GLN A 185 5.46 -17.14 0.47
N ARG A 186 6.24 -18.14 0.08
CA ARG A 186 5.97 -19.57 0.32
C ARG A 186 7.25 -20.29 0.73
N ASN A 187 7.10 -21.55 1.12
CA ASN A 187 8.21 -22.44 1.48
C ASN A 187 9.09 -21.90 2.62
N PHE A 188 8.49 -21.18 3.59
CA PHE A 188 9.19 -20.72 4.77
C PHE A 188 9.77 -21.88 5.59
N THR A 189 10.89 -21.65 6.24
CA THR A 189 11.58 -22.64 7.06
C THR A 189 10.97 -22.75 8.46
N ASP A 190 10.31 -21.66 8.90
CA ASP A 190 9.66 -21.58 10.21
C ASP A 190 8.45 -20.62 10.18
N ASN A 191 7.70 -20.58 11.28
CA ASN A 191 6.52 -19.73 11.43
C ASN A 191 6.85 -18.23 11.57
N ARG A 192 8.12 -17.86 11.59
CA ARG A 192 8.55 -16.46 11.66
C ARG A 192 8.67 -15.82 10.29
N GLU A 193 8.67 -16.63 9.22
CA GLU A 193 8.77 -16.18 7.82
C GLU A 193 10.05 -15.38 7.50
N ILE A 194 11.09 -15.59 8.32
CA ILE A 194 12.37 -14.90 8.20
C ILE A 194 13.19 -15.48 7.05
N THR A 195 13.18 -16.81 6.93
CA THR A 195 13.91 -17.54 5.90
C THR A 195 13.01 -18.53 5.18
N LYS A 196 13.36 -18.81 3.93
CA LYS A 196 12.61 -19.73 3.08
C LYS A 196 13.52 -20.61 2.22
N ASN A 197 12.98 -21.72 1.74
CA ASN A 197 13.65 -22.59 0.77
C ASN A 197 13.42 -22.02 -0.65
N PHE A 198 14.48 -21.52 -1.27
CA PHE A 198 14.45 -21.11 -2.67
C PHE A 198 14.51 -22.35 -3.56
N ALA A 199 13.45 -22.53 -4.37
CA ALA A 199 13.24 -23.76 -5.13
C ALA A 199 13.97 -23.81 -6.47
N HIS A 200 14.35 -22.65 -7.01
CA HIS A 200 14.96 -22.56 -8.34
C HIS A 200 16.50 -22.57 -8.29
N GLU A 201 17.11 -23.01 -9.37
CA GLU A 201 18.54 -22.87 -9.57
C GLU A 201 18.82 -21.53 -10.29
N PRO A 202 19.64 -20.63 -9.70
CA PRO A 202 19.96 -19.36 -10.34
C PRO A 202 20.76 -19.58 -11.62
N ASP A 203 20.20 -19.18 -12.75
CA ASP A 203 20.76 -19.40 -14.10
C ASP A 203 21.35 -18.15 -14.74
N ILE A 204 21.22 -16.98 -14.09
CA ILE A 204 21.85 -15.72 -14.49
C ILE A 204 22.70 -15.16 -13.34
N ASP A 205 23.77 -14.45 -13.68
CA ASP A 205 24.77 -13.98 -12.70
C ASP A 205 24.19 -13.02 -11.66
N GLU A 206 23.26 -12.17 -12.07
CA GLU A 206 22.57 -11.25 -11.15
C GLU A 206 21.76 -12.01 -10.11
N LEU A 207 21.04 -13.03 -10.53
CA LEU A 207 20.24 -13.84 -9.62
C LEU A 207 21.11 -14.69 -8.68
N LYS A 208 22.25 -15.20 -9.16
CA LYS A 208 23.25 -15.85 -8.29
C LYS A 208 23.73 -14.88 -7.22
N THR A 209 24.09 -13.65 -7.61
CA THR A 209 24.51 -12.63 -6.65
C THR A 209 23.41 -12.32 -5.63
N ILE A 210 22.15 -12.19 -6.07
CA ILE A 210 20.99 -11.97 -5.18
C ILE A 210 20.85 -13.14 -4.20
N THR A 211 20.82 -14.36 -4.70
CA THR A 211 20.64 -15.54 -3.84
C THR A 211 21.81 -15.78 -2.89
N ASP A 212 23.04 -15.46 -3.29
CA ASP A 212 24.21 -15.53 -2.41
C ASP A 212 24.12 -14.52 -1.27
N ILE A 213 23.74 -13.26 -1.55
CA ILE A 213 23.51 -12.25 -0.52
C ILE A 213 22.39 -12.69 0.42
N LEU A 214 21.25 -13.13 -0.12
CA LEU A 214 20.12 -13.58 0.68
C LEU A 214 20.43 -14.84 1.49
N HIS A 215 21.26 -15.74 0.97
CA HIS A 215 21.74 -16.91 1.70
C HIS A 215 22.62 -16.51 2.87
N TYR A 216 23.58 -15.62 2.64
CA TYR A 216 24.44 -15.09 3.69
C TYR A 216 23.61 -14.44 4.80
N VAL A 217 22.73 -13.51 4.45
CA VAL A 217 21.86 -12.82 5.42
C VAL A 217 20.95 -13.78 6.17
N GLY A 218 20.46 -14.85 5.51
CA GLY A 218 19.60 -15.86 6.11
C GLY A 218 20.31 -16.86 7.01
N THR A 219 21.64 -16.99 6.92
CA THR A 219 22.44 -17.99 7.64
C THR A 219 23.41 -17.40 8.66
N ASP A 220 23.84 -16.15 8.46
CA ASP A 220 24.70 -15.45 9.42
C ASP A 220 23.93 -15.10 10.69
N PRO A 221 24.46 -15.44 11.89
CA PRO A 221 23.73 -15.22 13.15
C PRO A 221 23.46 -13.75 13.48
N GLU A 222 24.37 -12.84 13.12
CA GLU A 222 24.22 -11.40 13.42
C GLU A 222 23.17 -10.77 12.49
N GLU A 223 23.22 -11.08 11.20
CA GLU A 223 22.24 -10.63 10.22
C GLU A 223 20.84 -11.17 10.55
N ARG A 224 20.71 -12.46 10.88
CA ARG A 224 19.44 -13.05 11.32
C ARG A 224 18.86 -12.37 12.54
N LYS A 225 19.70 -12.00 13.50
CA LYS A 225 19.25 -11.29 14.70
C LYS A 225 18.62 -9.93 14.36
N GLN A 226 19.14 -9.22 13.36
CA GLN A 226 18.53 -7.96 12.90
C GLN A 226 17.15 -8.19 12.30
N ILE A 227 16.98 -9.26 11.50
CA ILE A 227 15.68 -9.61 10.93
C ILE A 227 14.70 -9.99 12.05
N GLU A 228 15.13 -10.74 13.06
CA GLU A 228 14.31 -11.13 14.21
C GLU A 228 13.82 -9.92 15.01
N ILE A 229 14.68 -8.92 15.21
CA ILE A 229 14.31 -7.65 15.87
C ILE A 229 13.25 -6.90 15.03
N GLU A 230 13.46 -6.79 13.73
CA GLU A 230 12.49 -6.16 12.83
C GLU A 230 11.15 -6.90 12.84
N GLN A 231 11.19 -8.22 12.76
CA GLN A 231 10.00 -9.06 12.79
C GLN A 231 9.19 -8.91 14.08
N GLU A 232 9.86 -8.88 15.25
CA GLU A 232 9.20 -8.71 16.53
C GLU A 232 8.56 -7.32 16.66
N ALA A 233 9.23 -6.29 16.17
CA ALA A 233 8.66 -4.94 16.09
C ALA A 233 7.38 -4.93 15.23
N TRP A 234 7.40 -5.59 14.07
CA TRP A 234 6.23 -5.73 13.20
C TRP A 234 5.08 -6.49 13.85
N ARG A 235 5.37 -7.60 14.51
CA ARG A 235 4.34 -8.37 15.25
C ARG A 235 3.65 -7.51 16.30
N THR A 236 4.42 -6.75 17.06
CA THR A 236 3.89 -5.85 18.08
C THR A 236 2.98 -4.79 17.48
N ILE A 237 3.41 -4.17 16.38
CA ILE A 237 2.62 -3.14 15.68
C ILE A 237 1.34 -3.74 15.12
N ASN A 238 1.40 -4.87 14.43
CA ASN A 238 0.23 -5.52 13.86
C ASN A 238 -0.79 -5.90 14.93
N ALA A 239 -0.34 -6.47 16.05
CA ALA A 239 -1.21 -6.80 17.18
C ALA A 239 -1.94 -5.57 17.75
N MET A 240 -1.26 -4.43 17.84
CA MET A 240 -1.88 -3.17 18.28
C MET A 240 -2.93 -2.66 17.29
N PHE A 241 -2.67 -2.78 15.98
CA PHE A 241 -3.65 -2.38 14.96
C PHE A 241 -4.87 -3.30 14.96
N GLU A 242 -4.69 -4.60 15.04
CA GLU A 242 -5.78 -5.57 15.13
C GLU A 242 -6.66 -5.32 16.38
N GLU A 243 -6.04 -5.01 17.52
CA GLU A 243 -6.79 -4.67 18.73
C GLU A 243 -7.59 -3.37 18.55
N LYS A 244 -7.00 -2.34 17.94
CA LYS A 244 -7.69 -1.08 17.67
C LYS A 244 -8.84 -1.26 16.69
N GLU A 245 -8.64 -2.03 15.63
CA GLU A 245 -9.68 -2.32 14.66
C GLU A 245 -10.82 -3.11 15.28
N ARG A 246 -10.52 -4.11 16.10
CA ARG A 246 -11.53 -4.87 16.85
C ARG A 246 -12.36 -3.96 17.75
N LYS A 247 -11.73 -3.03 18.50
CA LYS A 247 -12.44 -2.06 19.34
C LYS A 247 -13.35 -1.17 18.49
N TYR A 248 -12.85 -0.67 17.37
CA TYR A 248 -13.64 0.16 16.47
C TYR A 248 -14.84 -0.59 15.88
N GLN A 249 -14.66 -1.87 15.50
CA GLN A 249 -15.78 -2.70 15.02
C GLN A 249 -16.82 -2.96 16.12
N GLN A 250 -16.39 -3.15 17.36
CA GLN A 250 -17.32 -3.28 18.50
C GLN A 250 -18.12 -2.00 18.72
N GLU A 251 -17.47 -0.83 18.76
CA GLU A 251 -18.15 0.45 18.89
C GLU A 251 -19.14 0.72 17.75
N LEU A 252 -18.77 0.35 16.52
CA LEU A 252 -19.64 0.49 15.36
C LEU A 252 -20.88 -0.41 15.45
N GLU A 253 -20.72 -1.63 15.95
CA GLU A 253 -21.82 -2.56 16.14
C GLU A 253 -22.77 -2.10 17.25
N GLU A 254 -22.23 -1.59 18.35
CA GLU A 254 -23.03 -0.98 19.43
C GLU A 254 -23.85 0.21 18.91
N GLN A 255 -23.23 1.11 18.14
CA GLN A 255 -23.94 2.24 17.53
C GLN A 255 -25.03 1.79 16.55
N ARG A 256 -24.80 0.70 15.81
CA ARG A 256 -25.82 0.15 14.91
C ARG A 256 -27.01 -0.41 15.68
N GLN A 257 -26.77 -1.10 16.80
CA GLN A 257 -27.83 -1.63 17.66
C GLN A 257 -28.66 -0.50 18.28
N GLU A 258 -28.00 0.52 18.84
CA GLU A 258 -28.69 1.70 19.36
C GLU A 258 -29.55 2.42 18.30
N LEU A 259 -29.02 2.55 17.09
CA LEU A 259 -29.75 3.17 15.97
C LEU A 259 -31.01 2.35 15.58
N GLU A 260 -30.90 1.02 15.62
CA GLU A 260 -31.99 0.13 15.28
C GLU A 260 -33.09 0.19 16.36
N GLU A 261 -32.73 0.22 17.64
CA GLU A 261 -33.63 0.44 18.77
C GLU A 261 -34.38 1.77 18.65
N GLN A 262 -33.64 2.86 18.37
CA GLN A 262 -34.23 4.17 18.15
C GLN A 262 -35.22 4.19 16.97
N LYS A 263 -34.94 3.47 15.90
CA LYS A 263 -35.85 3.34 14.76
C LYS A 263 -37.13 2.58 15.13
N GLN A 264 -37.01 1.53 15.94
CA GLN A 264 -38.16 0.78 16.42
C GLN A 264 -39.05 1.65 17.29
N GLU A 265 -38.47 2.33 18.29
CA GLU A 265 -39.26 3.28 19.13
C GLU A 265 -39.95 4.40 18.33
N LEU A 266 -39.23 4.91 17.31
CA LEU A 266 -39.80 5.94 16.43
C LEU A 266 -40.98 5.41 15.61
N ASN A 267 -40.94 4.17 15.17
CA ASN A 267 -42.02 3.54 14.44
C ASN A 267 -43.22 3.26 15.35
N GLU A 268 -43.00 2.81 16.57
CA GLU A 268 -44.07 2.62 17.57
C GLU A 268 -44.78 3.94 17.88
N LYS A 269 -44.02 5.02 18.14
CA LYS A 269 -44.58 6.35 18.36
C LYS A 269 -45.38 6.90 17.16
N LYS A 270 -44.95 6.57 15.94
CA LYS A 270 -45.67 6.94 14.72
C LYS A 270 -47.01 6.20 14.62
N GLN A 271 -47.04 4.92 14.96
CA GLN A 271 -48.29 4.15 14.98
C GLN A 271 -49.27 4.68 16.03
N GLU A 272 -48.81 4.92 17.25
CA GLU A 272 -49.61 5.52 18.29
C GLU A 272 -50.20 6.88 17.89
N LEU A 273 -49.39 7.73 17.25
CA LEU A 273 -49.81 9.04 16.76
C LEU A 273 -50.90 8.92 15.68
N GLU A 274 -50.79 7.93 14.80
CA GLU A 274 -51.74 7.69 13.74
C GLU A 274 -53.09 7.19 14.31
N GLU A 275 -53.06 6.30 15.31
CA GLU A 275 -54.24 5.84 16.04
C GLU A 275 -54.93 6.99 16.76
N GLN A 276 -54.16 7.88 17.42
CA GLN A 276 -54.73 9.08 18.08
C GLN A 276 -55.39 10.02 17.07
N LYS A 277 -54.79 10.22 15.90
CA LYS A 277 -55.39 11.04 14.83
C LYS A 277 -56.70 10.45 14.32
N GLN A 278 -56.77 9.14 14.13
CA GLN A 278 -57.96 8.46 13.70
C GLN A 278 -59.09 8.61 14.76
N ALA A 279 -58.77 8.37 16.04
CA ALA A 279 -59.72 8.54 17.14
C ALA A 279 -60.21 9.99 17.28
N LEU A 280 -59.34 10.98 17.04
CA LEU A 280 -59.72 12.39 17.03
C LEU A 280 -60.68 12.69 15.87
N HIS A 281 -60.39 12.21 14.67
CA HIS A 281 -61.23 12.39 13.49
C HIS A 281 -62.62 11.76 13.65
N GLU A 282 -62.72 10.59 14.30
CA GLU A 282 -64.01 9.98 14.65
C GLU A 282 -64.86 10.82 15.65
N LYS A 283 -64.16 11.37 16.66
CA LYS A 283 -64.82 12.30 17.62
C LYS A 283 -65.29 13.55 16.92
N ASP A 284 -64.57 14.16 16.04
CA ASP A 284 -64.95 15.34 15.29
C ASP A 284 -66.16 15.06 14.42
N LYS A 285 -66.26 13.93 13.74
CA LYS A 285 -67.47 13.51 13.00
C LYS A 285 -68.69 13.35 13.89
N LEU A 286 -68.50 12.75 15.05
CA LEU A 286 -69.57 12.58 16.02
C LEU A 286 -70.11 13.95 16.53
N ILE A 287 -69.21 14.88 16.80
CA ILE A 287 -69.57 16.25 17.22
C ILE A 287 -70.36 16.96 16.11
N GLU A 288 -69.87 16.86 14.84
CA GLU A 288 -70.64 17.44 13.70
C GLU A 288 -72.03 16.85 13.55
N GLU A 289 -72.18 15.54 13.70
CA GLU A 289 -73.50 14.88 13.64
C GLU A 289 -74.42 15.31 14.78
N LEU A 290 -73.89 15.43 15.99
CA LEU A 290 -74.66 15.91 17.14
C LEU A 290 -75.12 17.37 16.98
N LEU A 291 -74.20 18.23 16.47
CA LEU A 291 -74.57 19.63 16.19
C LEU A 291 -75.61 19.74 15.11
N ARG A 292 -75.59 18.91 14.07
CA ARG A 292 -76.61 18.85 13.04
C ARG A 292 -78.00 18.44 13.63
N LYS A 293 -78.04 17.38 14.44
CA LYS A 293 -79.29 16.93 15.11
C LYS A 293 -79.81 17.95 16.08
N LEU A 294 -78.99 18.77 16.70
CA LEU A 294 -79.43 19.86 17.60
C LEU A 294 -80.00 21.03 16.82
N ASN A 295 -79.46 21.35 15.65
CA ASN A 295 -80.02 22.41 14.79
C ASN A 295 -81.29 22.01 14.06
N GLU A 296 -81.53 20.72 13.80
CA GLU A 296 -82.80 20.19 13.22
C GLU A 296 -83.97 20.15 14.24
N LYS A 297 -83.73 20.32 15.55
CA LYS A 297 -84.67 20.34 16.62
C LYS A 297 -85.08 21.74 17.08
N LYS A 298 -84.53 22.79 16.50
CA LYS A 298 -84.93 24.19 16.68
C LYS A 298 -85.79 24.65 15.51
#